data_c09b2bd171687431353902087e2cf15e
#
_entry.id   c09b2bd171687431353902087e2cf15e
#
_cell.length_a   1.000
_cell.length_b   1.000
_cell.length_c   1.000
_cell.angle_alpha   90.00
_cell.angle_beta   90.00
_cell.angle_gamma   90.00
#
_symmetry.space_group_name_H-M   'P 1'
#
loop_
_entity.id
_entity.type
_entity.pdbx_description
1 polymer ?
#
loop_
_entity_poly.entity_id
_entity_poly.type
_entity_poly.pdbx_seq_one_letter_code
_entity_poly.pdbx_strand_id
1 'polypeptide(L)'
;ITGLKNGTYHVRVKANGTTLASDMQIITIFPYSGIVIILKEETPTAKFTATGPDTGILSGVNSGMKYRIENGSWIDINSGNNITLNGLSECTISVVRKGNNFTSIDSDTQTIKVTKADEPTTVGKVDCTTPANNDGKLIGVTTWMEYKLSTASFWISGTGNDITGLSSGTYYVRIKANGTMLASEAQIIIIGAYIEPITEIQNGGSITGENLDKLI
;
A
#
# COMPACT_ATOMS: atom_id res chain seq x y z
N ILE A 1 -61.37 18.73 17.08
CA ILE A 1 -61.65 17.34 16.72
C ILE A 1 -60.47 16.53 17.23
N THR A 2 -60.70 15.54 18.04
CA THR A 2 -59.67 14.64 18.62
C THR A 2 -59.85 13.21 18.10
N GLY A 3 -58.79 12.36 18.18
CA GLY A 3 -58.89 10.96 17.83
C GLY A 3 -58.88 10.66 16.32
N LEU A 4 -58.41 11.62 15.50
CA LEU A 4 -58.26 11.39 14.05
C LEU A 4 -57.20 10.36 13.78
N LYS A 5 -57.48 9.41 12.85
CA LYS A 5 -56.47 8.45 12.33
C LYS A 5 -55.64 9.12 11.22
N ASN A 6 -54.56 8.47 10.83
CA ASN A 6 -53.81 8.85 9.62
C ASN A 6 -54.74 8.79 8.39
N GLY A 7 -54.60 9.73 7.49
CA GLY A 7 -55.40 9.84 6.29
C GLY A 7 -55.59 11.29 5.82
N THR A 8 -56.23 11.46 4.71
CA THR A 8 -56.54 12.79 4.14
C THR A 8 -57.95 13.19 4.54
N TYR A 9 -58.05 14.35 5.17
CA TYR A 9 -59.31 14.93 5.66
C TYR A 9 -59.64 16.15 4.82
N HIS A 10 -60.94 16.24 4.48
CA HIS A 10 -61.50 17.33 3.74
C HIS A 10 -62.37 18.17 4.69
N VAL A 11 -62.00 19.42 4.94
CA VAL A 11 -62.69 20.32 5.87
C VAL A 11 -63.20 21.52 5.13
N ARG A 12 -64.45 21.89 5.38
CA ARG A 12 -65.04 23.10 4.85
C ARG A 12 -66.02 23.72 5.86
N VAL A 13 -66.25 24.99 5.74
CA VAL A 13 -67.35 25.67 6.42
C VAL A 13 -68.68 25.25 5.76
N LYS A 14 -69.60 24.76 6.59
CA LYS A 14 -70.90 24.33 6.12
C LYS A 14 -71.75 25.55 5.68
N ALA A 15 -72.51 25.38 4.58
CA ALA A 15 -73.51 26.37 4.20
C ALA A 15 -74.52 26.64 5.34
N ASN A 16 -74.90 27.91 5.53
CA ASN A 16 -75.84 28.36 6.54
C ASN A 16 -76.76 29.45 5.99
N GLY A 17 -78.03 29.14 5.84
CA GLY A 17 -79.04 30.07 5.33
C GLY A 17 -78.70 30.64 3.97
N THR A 18 -78.31 31.90 3.96
CA THR A 18 -77.93 32.67 2.74
C THR A 18 -76.49 32.56 2.35
N THR A 19 -75.66 31.91 3.14
CA THR A 19 -74.21 31.80 2.90
C THR A 19 -73.88 30.44 2.27
N LEU A 20 -73.18 30.44 1.14
CA LEU A 20 -72.69 29.24 0.51
C LEU A 20 -71.59 28.58 1.38
N ALA A 21 -71.39 27.27 1.17
CA ALA A 21 -70.27 26.56 1.78
C ALA A 21 -68.91 27.13 1.26
N SER A 22 -67.87 27.14 2.12
CA SER A 22 -66.53 27.54 1.70
C SER A 22 -65.91 26.51 0.75
N ASP A 23 -64.85 26.92 0.08
CA ASP A 23 -63.94 25.99 -0.56
C ASP A 23 -63.40 24.95 0.47
N MET A 24 -63.01 23.83 -0.05
CA MET A 24 -62.53 22.70 0.74
C MET A 24 -61.03 22.83 1.05
N GLN A 25 -60.66 22.74 2.32
CA GLN A 25 -59.32 22.61 2.78
C GLN A 25 -58.95 21.10 2.89
N ILE A 26 -57.81 20.72 2.35
CA ILE A 26 -57.29 19.34 2.44
C ILE A 26 -56.24 19.33 3.55
N ILE A 27 -56.41 18.44 4.52
CA ILE A 27 -55.46 18.23 5.63
C ILE A 27 -55.03 16.74 5.60
N THR A 28 -53.76 16.47 5.48
CA THR A 28 -53.23 15.11 5.54
C THR A 28 -52.56 14.86 6.90
N ILE A 29 -53.03 13.85 7.58
CA ILE A 29 -52.42 13.33 8.82
C ILE A 29 -51.60 12.09 8.42
N PHE A 30 -50.29 12.20 8.55
CA PHE A 30 -49.38 11.09 8.26
C PHE A 30 -49.43 10.03 9.36
N PRO A 31 -49.17 8.76 9.04
CA PRO A 31 -49.03 7.73 10.08
C PRO A 31 -47.84 8.09 10.97
N TYR A 32 -47.96 7.74 12.26
CA TYR A 32 -46.82 7.79 13.17
C TYR A 32 -45.71 6.87 12.59
N SER A 33 -44.68 7.42 12.02
CA SER A 33 -43.49 6.68 11.68
C SER A 33 -42.75 6.37 12.97
N GLY A 34 -42.84 5.12 13.42
CA GLY A 34 -42.23 4.69 14.67
C GLY A 34 -40.75 5.11 14.85
N ILE A 35 -40.13 4.71 15.89
CA ILE A 35 -38.69 4.97 16.17
C ILE A 35 -37.90 4.40 15.01
N VAL A 36 -37.22 5.24 14.26
CA VAL A 36 -36.21 4.80 13.29
C VAL A 36 -34.99 4.35 14.11
N ILE A 37 -34.77 3.04 14.17
CA ILE A 37 -33.54 2.52 14.77
C ILE A 37 -32.44 2.73 13.75
N ILE A 38 -31.51 3.63 14.04
CA ILE A 38 -30.31 3.84 13.24
C ILE A 38 -29.26 2.83 13.74
N LEU A 39 -28.89 1.90 12.87
CA LEU A 39 -27.89 0.89 13.17
C LEU A 39 -26.50 1.44 12.82
N LYS A 40 -25.49 0.96 13.52
CA LYS A 40 -24.10 1.20 13.18
C LYS A 40 -23.61 0.09 12.25
N GLU A 41 -22.92 0.45 11.18
CA GLU A 41 -22.32 -0.54 10.27
C GLU A 41 -21.24 -1.36 11.00
N GLU A 42 -21.03 -2.59 10.55
CA GLU A 42 -19.96 -3.45 11.08
C GLU A 42 -18.58 -2.94 10.70
N THR A 43 -17.64 -3.01 11.65
CA THR A 43 -16.22 -2.65 11.41
C THR A 43 -15.64 -3.48 10.26
N PRO A 44 -14.96 -2.88 9.29
CA PRO A 44 -14.32 -3.60 8.21
C PRO A 44 -13.28 -4.63 8.71
N THR A 45 -13.00 -5.63 7.87
CA THR A 45 -11.93 -6.63 8.06
C THR A 45 -10.95 -6.61 6.90
N ALA A 46 -10.64 -5.42 6.40
CA ALA A 46 -9.69 -5.21 5.32
C ALA A 46 -8.28 -5.68 5.72
N LYS A 47 -7.49 -6.07 4.71
CA LYS A 47 -6.09 -6.49 4.90
C LYS A 47 -5.20 -5.67 3.99
N PHE A 48 -4.01 -5.35 4.47
CA PHE A 48 -2.97 -4.75 3.67
C PHE A 48 -1.83 -5.75 3.49
N THR A 49 -1.30 -5.84 2.27
CA THR A 49 -0.14 -6.65 1.94
C THR A 49 0.85 -5.79 1.19
N ALA A 50 2.02 -5.57 1.77
CA ALA A 50 3.11 -4.84 1.16
C ALA A 50 3.67 -5.62 -0.05
N THR A 51 3.99 -4.92 -1.14
CA THR A 51 4.52 -5.50 -2.39
C THR A 51 5.84 -4.89 -2.83
N GLY A 52 6.26 -3.81 -2.19
CA GLY A 52 7.49 -3.09 -2.52
C GLY A 52 7.95 -2.17 -1.38
N PRO A 53 8.88 -1.28 -1.65
CA PRO A 53 9.42 -0.35 -0.64
C PRO A 53 8.45 0.79 -0.29
N ASP A 54 7.46 1.04 -1.15
CA ASP A 54 6.49 2.12 -1.03
C ASP A 54 5.10 1.73 -1.58
N THR A 55 4.88 0.45 -1.83
CA THR A 55 3.66 -0.05 -2.48
C THR A 55 3.06 -1.23 -1.75
N GLY A 56 1.74 -1.37 -1.84
CA GLY A 56 1.02 -2.52 -1.31
C GLY A 56 -0.43 -2.59 -1.79
N ILE A 57 -1.09 -3.65 -1.44
CA ILE A 57 -2.48 -3.93 -1.83
C ILE A 57 -3.36 -3.92 -0.57
N LEU A 58 -4.35 -3.04 -0.55
CA LEU A 58 -5.45 -3.06 0.42
C LEU A 58 -6.57 -3.93 -0.15
N SER A 59 -6.86 -5.05 0.50
CA SER A 59 -7.82 -6.07 0.08
C SER A 59 -8.98 -6.22 1.06
N GLY A 60 -10.07 -6.90 0.63
CA GLY A 60 -11.27 -7.07 1.45
C GLY A 60 -12.09 -5.78 1.59
N VAL A 61 -11.97 -4.89 0.62
CA VAL A 61 -12.68 -3.60 0.56
C VAL A 61 -13.69 -3.58 -0.58
N ASN A 62 -14.67 -2.66 -0.54
CA ASN A 62 -15.67 -2.49 -1.60
C ASN A 62 -16.22 -1.05 -1.65
N SER A 63 -17.10 -0.76 -2.60
CA SER A 63 -17.67 0.58 -2.81
C SER A 63 -18.50 1.12 -1.63
N GLY A 64 -18.92 0.26 -0.70
CA GLY A 64 -19.54 0.67 0.56
C GLY A 64 -18.54 1.16 1.62
N MET A 65 -17.26 1.25 1.29
CA MET A 65 -16.20 1.64 2.22
C MET A 65 -15.46 2.89 1.74
N LYS A 66 -14.73 3.50 2.66
CA LYS A 66 -13.77 4.58 2.43
C LYS A 66 -12.51 4.31 3.24
N TYR A 67 -11.39 4.80 2.78
CA TYR A 67 -10.12 4.69 3.51
C TYR A 67 -9.39 6.03 3.56
N ARG A 68 -8.42 6.13 4.44
CA ARG A 68 -7.44 7.23 4.47
C ARG A 68 -6.10 6.72 4.96
N ILE A 69 -5.05 7.43 4.60
CA ILE A 69 -3.68 7.21 5.09
C ILE A 69 -3.38 8.31 6.09
N GLU A 70 -2.94 7.92 7.28
CA GLU A 70 -2.70 8.83 8.42
C GLU A 70 -3.93 9.72 8.68
N ASN A 71 -3.70 11.02 8.85
CA ASN A 71 -4.73 12.03 9.05
C ASN A 71 -5.18 12.69 7.72
N GLY A 72 -4.90 12.05 6.58
CA GLY A 72 -5.33 12.55 5.27
C GLY A 72 -6.85 12.55 5.08
N SER A 73 -7.29 13.07 3.96
CA SER A 73 -8.71 13.05 3.58
C SER A 73 -9.21 11.63 3.35
N TRP A 74 -10.49 11.39 3.65
CA TRP A 74 -11.14 10.14 3.30
C TRP A 74 -11.31 10.01 1.79
N ILE A 75 -10.98 8.84 1.27
CA ILE A 75 -11.05 8.47 -0.14
C ILE A 75 -12.11 7.39 -0.28
N ASP A 76 -13.12 7.64 -1.08
CA ASP A 76 -14.15 6.65 -1.39
C ASP A 76 -13.60 5.52 -2.29
N ILE A 77 -14.01 4.30 -1.99
CA ILE A 77 -13.69 3.15 -2.82
C ILE A 77 -14.76 3.02 -3.88
N ASN A 78 -14.41 3.26 -5.14
CA ASN A 78 -15.39 3.33 -6.22
C ASN A 78 -15.70 1.95 -6.85
N SER A 79 -14.75 1.01 -6.82
CA SER A 79 -14.93 -0.34 -7.40
C SER A 79 -13.85 -1.31 -6.92
N GLY A 80 -14.11 -2.61 -7.09
CA GLY A 80 -13.15 -3.68 -6.83
C GLY A 80 -13.06 -4.09 -5.36
N ASN A 81 -12.39 -5.22 -5.15
CA ASN A 81 -12.13 -5.79 -3.82
C ASN A 81 -10.69 -5.52 -3.35
N ASN A 82 -9.86 -4.96 -4.22
CA ASN A 82 -8.45 -4.67 -3.99
C ASN A 82 -8.10 -3.29 -4.53
N ILE A 83 -7.28 -2.56 -3.79
CA ILE A 83 -6.75 -1.25 -4.19
C ILE A 83 -5.23 -1.31 -4.06
N THR A 84 -4.52 -0.93 -5.12
CA THR A 84 -3.08 -0.70 -5.05
C THR A 84 -2.83 0.68 -4.47
N LEU A 85 -2.05 0.73 -3.40
CA LEU A 85 -1.58 1.95 -2.76
C LEU A 85 -0.10 2.15 -3.11
N ASN A 86 0.27 3.37 -3.48
CA ASN A 86 1.62 3.75 -3.88
C ASN A 86 2.10 4.96 -3.06
N GLY A 87 3.41 5.18 -3.03
CA GLY A 87 4.01 6.30 -2.30
C GLY A 87 3.87 6.16 -0.79
N LEU A 88 3.78 4.93 -0.29
CA LEU A 88 3.67 4.64 1.14
C LEU A 88 5.02 4.79 1.85
N SER A 89 4.94 5.26 3.06
CA SER A 89 5.99 5.13 4.08
C SER A 89 5.42 4.38 5.28
N GLU A 90 6.09 4.34 6.41
CA GLU A 90 5.46 3.94 7.67
C GLU A 90 4.24 4.80 7.93
N CYS A 91 3.09 4.17 8.10
CA CYS A 91 1.83 4.88 8.24
C CYS A 91 0.75 4.00 8.87
N THR A 92 -0.38 4.63 9.16
CA THR A 92 -1.62 3.95 9.55
C THR A 92 -2.64 4.11 8.44
N ILE A 93 -3.18 3.00 7.95
CA ILE A 93 -4.32 2.99 7.04
C ILE A 93 -5.59 2.82 7.88
N SER A 94 -6.52 3.75 7.75
CA SER A 94 -7.83 3.70 8.40
C SER A 94 -8.89 3.31 7.36
N VAL A 95 -9.77 2.37 7.69
CA VAL A 95 -10.87 1.92 6.81
C VAL A 95 -12.20 2.00 7.58
N VAL A 96 -13.24 2.47 6.94
CA VAL A 96 -14.59 2.63 7.50
C VAL A 96 -15.62 2.12 6.48
N ARG A 97 -16.62 1.39 6.94
CA ARG A 97 -17.83 1.09 6.16
C ARG A 97 -18.78 2.28 6.29
N LYS A 98 -19.25 2.77 5.14
CA LYS A 98 -20.16 3.93 5.08
C LYS A 98 -21.58 3.53 5.45
N GLY A 99 -22.18 4.28 6.35
CA GLY A 99 -23.63 4.24 6.57
C GLY A 99 -24.38 4.93 5.42
N ASN A 100 -25.68 4.72 5.37
CA ASN A 100 -26.55 5.36 4.38
C ASN A 100 -27.22 6.65 4.87
N ASN A 101 -26.91 7.10 6.07
CA ASN A 101 -27.46 8.26 6.77
C ASN A 101 -28.99 8.27 6.99
N PHE A 102 -29.68 7.15 6.71
CA PHE A 102 -31.12 7.01 6.94
C PHE A 102 -31.41 5.92 7.98
N THR A 103 -30.85 4.73 7.78
CA THR A 103 -31.04 3.56 8.65
C THR A 103 -29.74 3.07 9.27
N SER A 104 -28.60 3.56 8.79
CA SER A 104 -27.30 3.23 9.37
C SER A 104 -26.34 4.41 9.36
N ILE A 105 -25.42 4.41 10.34
CA ILE A 105 -24.28 5.31 10.43
C ILE A 105 -23.00 4.53 10.12
N ASP A 106 -21.92 5.28 9.85
CA ASP A 106 -20.59 4.72 9.61
C ASP A 106 -20.17 3.75 10.72
N SER A 107 -19.42 2.73 10.34
CA SER A 107 -18.81 1.77 11.28
C SER A 107 -17.77 2.43 12.17
N ASP A 108 -17.30 1.69 13.17
CA ASP A 108 -16.02 1.98 13.79
C ASP A 108 -14.88 1.89 12.75
N THR A 109 -13.81 2.63 13.01
CA THR A 109 -12.64 2.65 12.16
C THR A 109 -11.78 1.42 12.42
N GLN A 110 -11.54 0.62 11.38
CA GLN A 110 -10.45 -0.34 11.39
C GLN A 110 -9.14 0.39 11.12
N THR A 111 -8.08 0.07 11.87
CA THR A 111 -6.74 0.60 11.67
C THR A 111 -5.76 -0.52 11.31
N ILE A 112 -4.92 -0.28 10.31
CA ILE A 112 -3.87 -1.19 9.86
C ILE A 112 -2.54 -0.43 9.92
N LYS A 113 -1.62 -0.90 10.75
CA LYS A 113 -0.28 -0.31 10.87
C LYS A 113 0.61 -0.87 9.76
N VAL A 114 1.17 0.02 8.95
CA VAL A 114 2.18 -0.28 7.94
C VAL A 114 3.54 0.11 8.50
N THR A 115 4.50 -0.80 8.45
CA THR A 115 5.89 -0.56 8.85
C THR A 115 6.80 -0.65 7.64
N LYS A 116 8.06 -0.25 7.77
CA LYS A 116 9.08 -0.39 6.73
C LYS A 116 10.30 -1.09 7.34
N ALA A 117 10.92 -1.98 6.58
CA ALA A 117 12.15 -2.62 7.00
C ALA A 117 13.33 -1.65 6.89
N ASP A 118 14.30 -1.79 7.79
CA ASP A 118 15.56 -1.07 7.71
C ASP A 118 16.44 -1.60 6.58
N GLU A 119 17.24 -0.72 5.97
CA GLU A 119 18.21 -1.09 4.94
C GLU A 119 19.24 -2.09 5.50
N PRO A 120 19.57 -3.19 4.76
CA PRO A 120 20.65 -4.08 5.17
C PRO A 120 21.99 -3.33 5.18
N THR A 121 22.80 -3.54 6.22
CA THR A 121 24.13 -2.92 6.34
C THR A 121 25.25 -3.96 6.46
N THR A 122 24.89 -5.25 6.54
CA THR A 122 25.80 -6.35 6.87
C THR A 122 26.14 -7.27 5.72
N VAL A 123 25.57 -7.03 4.52
CA VAL A 123 25.88 -7.85 3.35
C VAL A 123 27.26 -7.50 2.83
N GLY A 124 28.14 -8.51 2.80
CA GLY A 124 29.50 -8.41 2.27
C GLY A 124 29.60 -8.87 0.82
N LYS A 125 30.80 -8.79 0.28
CA LYS A 125 31.11 -9.23 -1.08
C LYS A 125 32.44 -9.95 -1.19
N VAL A 126 32.61 -10.71 -2.26
CA VAL A 126 33.90 -11.13 -2.82
C VAL A 126 33.92 -10.70 -4.29
N ASP A 127 34.99 -10.04 -4.70
CA ASP A 127 35.19 -9.63 -6.08
C ASP A 127 35.54 -10.82 -6.96
N CYS A 128 35.42 -10.68 -8.27
CA CYS A 128 35.79 -11.71 -9.21
C CYS A 128 37.29 -11.97 -9.19
N THR A 129 37.68 -13.25 -9.20
CA THR A 129 39.09 -13.71 -9.11
C THR A 129 39.58 -14.37 -10.40
N THR A 130 38.70 -14.49 -11.40
CA THR A 130 39.02 -15.10 -12.70
C THR A 130 38.70 -14.13 -13.85
N PRO A 131 39.42 -14.23 -14.98
CA PRO A 131 39.18 -13.42 -16.18
C PRO A 131 37.75 -13.49 -16.72
N ALA A 132 37.03 -14.57 -16.41
CA ALA A 132 35.63 -14.76 -16.84
C ALA A 132 34.66 -13.77 -16.12
N ASN A 133 35.10 -13.15 -15.03
CA ASN A 133 34.29 -12.19 -14.25
C ASN A 133 32.91 -12.69 -13.83
N ASN A 134 32.81 -13.96 -13.43
CA ASN A 134 31.55 -14.65 -13.07
C ASN A 134 31.64 -15.52 -11.82
N ASP A 135 32.64 -15.28 -10.97
CA ASP A 135 32.91 -16.02 -9.74
C ASP A 135 32.78 -15.14 -8.47
N GLY A 136 32.25 -13.93 -8.62
CA GLY A 136 31.95 -13.03 -7.52
C GLY A 136 30.92 -13.59 -6.56
N LYS A 137 30.84 -13.01 -5.33
CA LYS A 137 29.92 -13.45 -4.30
C LYS A 137 29.29 -12.27 -3.55
N LEU A 138 28.04 -12.50 -3.07
CA LEU A 138 27.43 -11.74 -1.99
C LEU A 138 27.38 -12.63 -0.74
N ILE A 139 27.86 -12.08 0.39
CA ILE A 139 27.99 -12.81 1.66
C ILE A 139 26.93 -12.31 2.63
N GLY A 140 26.27 -13.24 3.34
CA GLY A 140 25.31 -12.91 4.38
C GLY A 140 23.92 -12.52 3.86
N VAL A 141 23.56 -12.90 2.63
CA VAL A 141 22.21 -12.68 2.07
C VAL A 141 21.25 -13.71 2.67
N THR A 142 20.42 -13.27 3.60
CA THR A 142 19.46 -14.14 4.31
C THR A 142 18.22 -14.47 3.47
N THR A 143 17.40 -15.42 3.95
CA THR A 143 16.11 -15.75 3.31
C THR A 143 15.08 -14.62 3.35
N TRP A 144 15.26 -13.63 4.23
CA TRP A 144 14.43 -12.43 4.33
C TRP A 144 14.84 -11.33 3.35
N MET A 145 15.96 -11.51 2.67
CA MET A 145 16.49 -10.59 1.69
C MET A 145 16.20 -11.03 0.26
N GLU A 146 16.29 -10.08 -0.64
CA GLU A 146 16.30 -10.28 -2.08
C GLU A 146 17.37 -9.40 -2.71
N TYR A 147 17.92 -9.85 -3.83
CA TYR A 147 18.98 -9.15 -4.52
C TYR A 147 18.73 -9.11 -6.03
N LYS A 148 19.37 -8.18 -6.70
CA LYS A 148 19.42 -8.14 -8.17
C LYS A 148 20.65 -7.41 -8.65
N LEU A 149 21.11 -7.74 -9.88
CA LEU A 149 22.02 -6.87 -10.62
C LEU A 149 21.28 -5.55 -10.96
N SER A 150 21.96 -4.43 -10.95
CA SER A 150 21.35 -3.10 -11.19
C SER A 150 20.57 -3.02 -12.50
N THR A 151 21.02 -3.75 -13.54
CA THR A 151 20.40 -3.84 -14.86
C THR A 151 19.25 -4.85 -14.96
N ALA A 152 19.07 -5.70 -13.93
CA ALA A 152 18.00 -6.71 -13.94
C ALA A 152 16.65 -6.10 -13.54
N SER A 153 15.59 -6.57 -14.20
CA SER A 153 14.22 -6.12 -13.92
C SER A 153 13.61 -6.78 -12.67
N PHE A 154 14.08 -7.98 -12.30
CA PHE A 154 13.47 -8.80 -11.25
C PHE A 154 14.41 -8.99 -10.06
N TRP A 155 13.80 -9.08 -8.87
CA TRP A 155 14.48 -9.44 -7.64
C TRP A 155 14.55 -10.95 -7.49
N ILE A 156 15.67 -11.45 -6.96
CA ILE A 156 15.92 -12.86 -6.67
C ILE A 156 15.95 -13.04 -5.16
N SER A 157 15.19 -13.98 -4.63
CA SER A 157 15.17 -14.25 -3.19
C SER A 157 16.51 -14.84 -2.71
N GLY A 158 16.99 -14.34 -1.59
CA GLY A 158 18.13 -14.92 -0.88
C GLY A 158 17.82 -16.33 -0.39
N THR A 159 18.82 -17.18 -0.34
CA THR A 159 18.72 -18.60 0.04
C THR A 159 19.11 -18.86 1.50
N GLY A 160 19.66 -17.85 2.19
CA GLY A 160 20.24 -18.01 3.51
C GLY A 160 21.71 -18.45 3.52
N ASN A 161 22.27 -18.65 2.33
CA ASN A 161 23.68 -18.95 2.10
C ASN A 161 24.31 -17.83 1.27
N ASP A 162 25.63 -17.85 1.14
CA ASP A 162 26.33 -16.96 0.21
C ASP A 162 25.84 -17.18 -1.22
N ILE A 163 25.62 -16.10 -1.93
CA ILE A 163 25.25 -16.14 -3.34
C ILE A 163 26.53 -16.13 -4.15
N THR A 164 26.77 -17.17 -4.89
CA THR A 164 28.02 -17.40 -5.64
C THR A 164 27.80 -17.37 -7.14
N GLY A 165 28.87 -17.28 -7.93
CA GLY A 165 28.78 -17.28 -9.39
C GLY A 165 28.23 -15.99 -9.97
N LEU A 166 28.42 -14.88 -9.27
CA LEU A 166 27.95 -13.58 -9.70
C LEU A 166 28.95 -12.90 -10.63
N SER A 167 28.44 -12.24 -11.66
CA SER A 167 29.26 -11.40 -12.52
C SER A 167 29.71 -10.14 -11.79
N SER A 168 30.83 -9.54 -12.24
CA SER A 168 31.18 -8.20 -11.79
C SER A 168 30.08 -7.21 -12.14
N GLY A 169 29.83 -6.24 -11.26
CA GLY A 169 28.78 -5.25 -11.46
C GLY A 169 28.18 -4.72 -10.16
N THR A 170 27.21 -3.84 -10.29
CA THR A 170 26.49 -3.25 -9.15
C THR A 170 25.28 -4.08 -8.80
N TYR A 171 25.19 -4.51 -7.56
CA TYR A 171 24.08 -5.27 -7.00
C TYR A 171 23.31 -4.43 -5.99
N TYR A 172 21.99 -4.60 -5.98
CA TYR A 172 21.10 -4.09 -4.96
C TYR A 172 20.65 -5.26 -4.08
N VAL A 173 20.73 -5.09 -2.76
CA VAL A 173 20.23 -6.07 -1.77
C VAL A 173 19.31 -5.35 -0.79
N ARG A 174 18.12 -5.90 -0.55
CA ARG A 174 17.16 -5.32 0.39
C ARG A 174 16.41 -6.39 1.21
N ILE A 175 15.80 -5.99 2.30
CA ILE A 175 14.81 -6.80 3.02
C ILE A 175 13.52 -6.83 2.17
N LYS A 176 12.96 -8.02 1.97
CA LYS A 176 11.70 -8.22 1.23
C LYS A 176 10.51 -7.64 1.98
N ALA A 177 9.51 -7.17 1.24
CA ALA A 177 8.20 -6.89 1.80
C ALA A 177 7.58 -8.15 2.40
N ASN A 178 6.92 -8.02 3.55
CA ASN A 178 6.26 -9.14 4.22
C ASN A 178 5.08 -8.68 5.08
N GLY A 179 3.89 -9.23 4.81
CA GLY A 179 2.68 -8.83 5.51
C GLY A 179 2.42 -7.33 5.38
N THR A 180 2.38 -6.60 6.49
CA THR A 180 2.21 -5.13 6.49
C THR A 180 3.52 -4.35 6.48
N MET A 181 4.65 -5.04 6.42
CA MET A 181 5.98 -4.42 6.38
C MET A 181 6.42 -4.22 4.93
N LEU A 182 6.63 -2.98 4.55
CA LEU A 182 7.21 -2.57 3.26
C LEU A 182 8.66 -3.07 3.16
N ALA A 183 9.11 -3.34 1.94
CA ALA A 183 10.52 -3.64 1.70
C ALA A 183 11.41 -2.47 2.15
N SER A 184 12.65 -2.77 2.50
CA SER A 184 13.64 -1.73 2.82
C SER A 184 14.09 -0.96 1.57
N GLU A 185 14.84 0.10 1.79
CA GLU A 185 15.78 0.59 0.79
C GLU A 185 16.85 -0.47 0.51
N ALA A 186 17.59 -0.31 -0.58
CA ALA A 186 18.56 -1.31 -1.00
C ALA A 186 19.99 -0.89 -0.68
N GLN A 187 20.72 -1.73 0.03
CA GLN A 187 22.18 -1.66 0.11
C GLN A 187 22.77 -1.83 -1.28
N ILE A 188 23.67 -0.93 -1.66
CA ILE A 188 24.36 -0.98 -2.96
C ILE A 188 25.70 -1.66 -2.76
N ILE A 189 25.98 -2.71 -3.53
CA ILE A 189 27.22 -3.49 -3.45
C ILE A 189 27.81 -3.60 -4.84
N ILE A 190 29.09 -3.27 -4.97
CA ILE A 190 29.82 -3.35 -6.23
C ILE A 190 30.76 -4.55 -6.16
N ILE A 191 30.51 -5.57 -6.97
CA ILE A 191 31.43 -6.69 -7.19
C ILE A 191 32.41 -6.26 -8.27
N GLY A 192 33.69 -6.14 -7.90
CA GLY A 192 34.76 -5.73 -8.79
C GLY A 192 35.06 -6.81 -9.85
N ALA A 193 35.53 -6.37 -11.01
CA ALA A 193 36.06 -7.26 -12.03
C ALA A 193 37.42 -7.81 -11.62
N TYR A 194 37.77 -8.94 -12.21
CA TYR A 194 39.12 -9.49 -12.11
C TYR A 194 40.13 -8.49 -12.67
N ILE A 195 41.19 -8.29 -11.92
CA ILE A 195 42.36 -7.51 -12.36
C ILE A 195 43.51 -8.49 -12.50
N GLU A 196 44.03 -8.60 -13.70
CA GLU A 196 45.20 -9.45 -13.97
C GLU A 196 46.41 -8.98 -13.15
N PRO A 197 47.01 -9.86 -12.33
CA PRO A 197 48.21 -9.51 -11.61
C PRO A 197 49.31 -9.13 -12.58
N ILE A 198 50.01 -8.02 -12.33
CA ILE A 198 51.19 -7.64 -13.08
C ILE A 198 52.30 -8.65 -12.71
N THR A 199 52.56 -9.64 -13.58
CA THR A 199 53.48 -10.74 -13.29
C THR A 199 54.94 -10.42 -13.61
N GLU A 200 55.23 -9.40 -14.43
CA GLU A 200 56.64 -8.99 -14.73
C GLU A 200 56.76 -7.48 -14.97
N ILE A 201 57.65 -6.87 -14.21
CA ILE A 201 58.31 -5.65 -14.62
C ILE A 201 59.60 -6.10 -15.32
N GLN A 202 59.56 -6.21 -16.64
CA GLN A 202 60.79 -6.48 -17.38
C GLN A 202 61.77 -5.33 -17.16
N ASN A 203 62.97 -5.61 -16.62
CA ASN A 203 64.04 -4.66 -16.45
C ASN A 203 64.39 -4.05 -17.81
N GLY A 204 64.05 -2.78 -18.04
CA GLY A 204 64.35 -2.03 -19.26
C GLY A 204 63.17 -1.75 -20.21
N GLY A 205 61.95 -2.18 -19.90
CA GLY A 205 60.75 -1.82 -20.65
C GLY A 205 60.21 -0.44 -20.25
N SER A 206 59.89 0.40 -21.25
CA SER A 206 59.21 1.66 -21.03
C SER A 206 57.80 1.39 -20.53
N ILE A 207 57.42 1.94 -19.38
CA ILE A 207 56.03 1.91 -18.89
C ILE A 207 55.22 2.84 -19.79
N THR A 208 54.40 2.29 -20.68
CA THR A 208 53.47 3.09 -21.49
C THR A 208 52.26 3.49 -20.63
N GLY A 209 51.63 4.62 -20.97
CA GLY A 209 50.55 5.22 -20.17
C GLY A 209 49.37 4.29 -19.83
N GLU A 210 49.14 3.25 -20.61
CA GLU A 210 48.09 2.22 -20.35
C GLU A 210 48.34 1.35 -19.11
N ASN A 211 49.60 1.27 -18.65
CA ASN A 211 49.95 0.47 -17.47
C ASN A 211 50.07 1.32 -16.18
N LEU A 212 50.07 2.63 -16.28
CA LEU A 212 50.14 3.54 -15.11
C LEU A 212 48.84 3.63 -14.36
N ASP A 213 47.72 3.58 -15.06
CA ASP A 213 46.38 3.65 -14.44
C ASP A 213 45.99 2.41 -13.61
N LYS A 214 46.79 1.33 -13.69
CA LYS A 214 46.60 0.09 -12.91
C LYS A 214 47.46 0.03 -11.63
N LEU A 215 48.26 1.03 -11.35
CA LEU A 215 49.19 1.09 -10.22
C LEU A 215 48.74 2.03 -9.09
N ILE A 216 47.57 2.67 -9.23
CA ILE A 216 46.99 3.62 -8.24
C ILE A 216 45.71 3.04 -7.64
#